data_37ff9f9a96b0665988052669a0d2b20c
#
_entry.id   37ff9f9a96b0665988052669a0d2b20c
#
_cell.length_a   1.000
_cell.length_b   1.000
_cell.length_c   1.000
_cell.angle_alpha   90.00
_cell.angle_beta   90.00
_cell.angle_gamma   90.00
#
_symmetry.space_group_name_H-M   'P 1'
#
loop_
_entity.id
_entity.type
_entity.pdbx_description
1 polymer ?
#
loop_
_entity_poly.entity_id
_entity_poly.type
_entity_poly.pdbx_seq_one_letter_code
_entity_poly.pdbx_strand_id
1 'polypeptide(L)'
;MIRALILLVAALFVTAAREPVLVPDVSQRNIDIVYSFTGAELLLFGAILYPDGRFPQRDADIAVVLKGPSQPILVREKQRLLGTIWANAAQARFQSAPSFYAVATSRPLEKLIDERTSAIYELGLGNIQLSPADAGSPDKQARFENGLVNLRRKTDLFIDQPGSVEITNGVLYRVRLPIPARVPTGHYTAETFLIRDGRILAAA
;
A
#
# COMPACT_ATOMS: atom_id res chain seq x y z
N MET A 1 7.50 15.48 54.27
CA MET A 1 6.40 15.22 53.31
C MET A 1 6.46 16.08 52.05
N ILE A 2 6.74 17.38 52.12
CA ILE A 2 6.83 18.28 50.95
C ILE A 2 7.92 17.88 49.93
N ARG A 3 9.09 17.37 50.41
CA ARG A 3 10.17 16.91 49.51
C ARG A 3 9.83 15.66 48.73
N ALA A 4 8.99 14.77 49.24
CA ALA A 4 8.52 13.58 48.55
C ALA A 4 7.46 13.93 47.48
N LEU A 5 6.66 14.97 47.72
CA LEU A 5 5.66 15.48 46.77
C LEU A 5 6.33 16.14 45.57
N ILE A 6 7.42 16.88 45.78
CA ILE A 6 8.18 17.54 44.70
C ILE A 6 8.85 16.48 43.79
N LEU A 7 9.36 15.39 44.35
CA LEU A 7 9.96 14.30 43.59
C LEU A 7 8.89 13.53 42.77
N LEU A 8 7.69 13.40 43.31
CA LEU A 8 6.57 12.75 42.59
C LEU A 8 6.07 13.61 41.41
N VAL A 9 6.03 14.94 41.59
CA VAL A 9 5.65 15.86 40.50
C VAL A 9 6.75 15.95 39.43
N ALA A 10 8.01 15.89 39.78
CA ALA A 10 9.12 15.85 38.81
C ALA A 10 9.16 14.54 38.00
N ALA A 11 8.68 13.41 38.54
CA ALA A 11 8.59 12.14 37.83
C ALA A 11 7.45 12.09 36.78
N LEU A 12 6.50 13.03 36.85
CA LEU A 12 5.38 13.16 35.89
C LEU A 12 5.73 13.93 34.62
N PHE A 13 6.89 14.55 34.54
CA PHE A 13 7.46 15.01 33.26
C PHE A 13 8.09 13.83 32.51
N VAL A 14 7.29 12.80 32.26
CA VAL A 14 7.61 11.81 31.22
C VAL A 14 7.64 12.59 29.92
N THR A 15 8.83 12.79 29.40
CA THR A 15 9.05 13.35 28.07
C THR A 15 8.31 12.46 27.08
N ALA A 16 7.13 12.86 26.67
CA ALA A 16 6.44 12.23 25.56
C ALA A 16 7.41 12.35 24.36
N ALA A 17 8.03 11.24 23.99
CA ALA A 17 8.86 11.19 22.81
C ALA A 17 7.95 11.58 21.63
N ARG A 18 8.30 12.65 20.93
CA ARG A 18 7.54 13.09 19.78
C ARG A 18 7.71 12.04 18.67
N GLU A 19 6.59 11.65 18.09
CA GLU A 19 6.60 10.70 16.98
C GLU A 19 7.34 11.29 15.78
N PRO A 20 8.03 10.44 14.99
CA PRO A 20 8.67 10.87 13.76
C PRO A 20 7.61 11.32 12.75
N VAL A 21 7.97 12.29 11.91
CA VAL A 21 7.09 12.84 10.88
C VAL A 21 7.63 12.49 9.50
N LEU A 22 6.76 12.04 8.62
CA LEU A 22 7.06 11.80 7.22
C LEU A 22 6.80 13.08 6.40
N VAL A 23 7.72 13.38 5.49
CA VAL A 23 7.56 14.46 4.51
C VAL A 23 7.76 13.84 3.12
N PRO A 24 6.69 13.30 2.52
CA PRO A 24 6.75 12.70 1.19
C PRO A 24 6.73 13.78 0.10
N ASP A 25 7.33 13.42 -1.04
CA ASP A 25 7.18 14.17 -2.29
C ASP A 25 7.27 13.20 -3.48
N VAL A 26 6.97 13.69 -4.67
CA VAL A 26 6.91 12.92 -5.90
C VAL A 26 7.54 13.69 -7.06
N SER A 27 8.25 12.97 -7.93
CA SER A 27 8.95 13.59 -9.07
C SER A 27 8.03 14.28 -10.07
N GLN A 28 6.82 13.75 -10.23
CA GLN A 28 5.81 14.27 -11.16
C GLN A 28 4.43 14.15 -10.54
N ARG A 29 3.73 15.27 -10.39
CA ARG A 29 2.35 15.29 -9.88
C ARG A 29 1.33 15.05 -10.99
N ASN A 30 1.69 15.30 -12.23
CA ASN A 30 0.88 15.07 -13.40
C ASN A 30 1.64 14.19 -14.38
N ILE A 31 1.02 13.14 -14.87
CA ILE A 31 1.52 12.29 -15.94
C ILE A 31 0.52 12.40 -17.10
N ASP A 32 0.97 12.95 -18.21
CA ASP A 32 0.13 13.13 -19.38
C ASP A 32 0.08 11.81 -20.18
N ILE A 33 -1.11 11.25 -20.31
CA ILE A 33 -1.37 10.08 -21.15
C ILE A 33 -1.77 10.55 -22.53
N VAL A 34 -0.76 10.62 -23.40
CA VAL A 34 -0.95 10.95 -24.82
C VAL A 34 -1.07 9.68 -25.65
N TYR A 35 -1.44 9.80 -26.93
CA TYR A 35 -1.64 8.65 -27.84
C TYR A 35 -0.44 7.69 -27.91
N SER A 36 0.77 8.21 -27.79
CA SER A 36 2.04 7.44 -27.80
C SER A 36 2.53 7.01 -26.41
N PHE A 37 1.69 7.07 -25.38
CA PHE A 37 2.11 6.72 -24.02
C PHE A 37 2.44 5.22 -23.92
N THR A 38 3.68 4.90 -23.63
CA THR A 38 4.21 3.54 -23.46
C THR A 38 4.37 3.12 -22.01
N GLY A 39 4.06 3.99 -21.07
CA GLY A 39 4.30 3.87 -19.65
C GLY A 39 5.23 4.94 -19.13
N ALA A 40 5.33 5.06 -17.82
CA ALA A 40 6.22 5.99 -17.11
C ALA A 40 6.82 5.32 -15.87
N GLU A 41 7.84 5.93 -15.33
CA GLU A 41 8.37 5.59 -14.01
C GLU A 41 8.14 6.76 -13.07
N LEU A 42 7.47 6.52 -11.96
CA LEU A 42 7.20 7.51 -10.93
C LEU A 42 8.21 7.34 -9.80
N LEU A 43 9.02 8.36 -9.54
CA LEU A 43 9.90 8.40 -8.38
C LEU A 43 9.14 9.03 -7.20
N LEU A 44 8.92 8.24 -6.16
CA LEU A 44 8.41 8.68 -4.86
C LEU A 44 9.59 8.74 -3.89
N PHE A 45 9.70 9.83 -3.15
CA PHE A 45 10.79 10.05 -2.20
C PHE A 45 10.32 10.92 -1.05
N GLY A 46 11.13 11.03 -0.01
CA GLY A 46 10.82 11.90 1.11
C GLY A 46 11.83 11.81 2.22
N ALA A 47 11.53 12.53 3.30
CA ALA A 47 12.34 12.57 4.49
C ALA A 47 11.59 12.07 5.72
N ILE A 48 12.32 11.41 6.61
CA ILE A 48 11.86 11.03 7.95
C ILE A 48 12.45 12.05 8.92
N LEU A 49 11.61 12.88 9.51
CA LEU A 49 12.01 13.87 10.49
C LEU A 49 11.87 13.30 11.89
N TYR A 50 12.94 13.39 12.68
CA TYR A 50 12.95 13.04 14.08
C TYR A 50 12.96 14.33 14.90
N PRO A 51 11.83 14.78 15.48
CA PRO A 51 11.72 16.10 16.14
C PRO A 51 12.69 16.29 17.31
N ASP A 52 13.09 15.20 17.97
CA ASP A 52 14.01 15.24 19.11
C ASP A 52 15.50 15.19 18.69
N GLY A 53 15.78 15.20 17.37
CA GLY A 53 17.14 15.08 16.84
C GLY A 53 17.84 13.77 17.13
N ARG A 54 17.13 12.81 17.72
CA ARG A 54 17.67 11.49 18.09
C ARG A 54 17.30 10.49 17.01
N PHE A 55 18.31 10.01 16.32
CA PHE A 55 18.13 8.88 15.40
C PHE A 55 17.88 7.60 16.23
N PRO A 56 16.91 6.79 15.87
CA PRO A 56 16.65 5.54 16.56
C PRO A 56 17.81 4.58 16.38
N GLN A 57 18.05 3.74 17.39
CA GLN A 57 19.10 2.70 17.33
C GLN A 57 18.77 1.58 16.31
N ARG A 58 17.51 1.42 15.95
CA ARG A 58 17.04 0.49 14.93
C ARG A 58 16.52 1.25 13.74
N ASP A 59 16.88 0.79 12.55
CA ASP A 59 16.40 1.36 11.31
C ASP A 59 14.87 1.23 11.23
N ALA A 60 14.25 2.29 10.78
CA ALA A 60 12.84 2.26 10.42
C ALA A 60 12.67 1.70 9.01
N ASP A 61 11.56 1.05 8.78
CA ASP A 61 11.14 0.56 7.47
C ASP A 61 10.12 1.49 6.85
N ILE A 62 10.07 1.48 5.53
CA ILE A 62 9.11 2.26 4.75
C ILE A 62 8.30 1.31 3.87
N ALA A 63 6.99 1.52 3.86
CA ALA A 63 6.10 0.99 2.84
C ALA A 63 5.45 2.15 2.09
N VAL A 64 5.40 2.07 0.77
CA VAL A 64 4.76 3.05 -0.10
C VAL A 64 3.69 2.34 -0.91
N VAL A 65 2.48 2.90 -0.92
CA VAL A 65 1.35 2.39 -1.69
C VAL A 65 0.91 3.46 -2.67
N LEU A 66 0.73 3.08 -3.93
CA LEU A 66 0.13 3.93 -4.96
C LEU A 66 -1.18 3.30 -5.43
N LYS A 67 -2.28 3.99 -5.20
CA LYS A 67 -3.64 3.56 -5.58
C LYS A 67 -4.17 4.42 -6.72
N GLY A 68 -4.66 3.78 -7.77
CA GLY A 68 -5.40 4.46 -8.85
C GLY A 68 -6.88 4.64 -8.52
N PRO A 69 -7.63 5.31 -9.40
CA PRO A 69 -9.06 5.55 -9.20
C PRO A 69 -9.83 4.24 -9.06
N SER A 70 -10.78 4.22 -8.13
CA SER A 70 -11.69 3.08 -7.96
C SER A 70 -12.75 3.06 -9.06
N GLN A 71 -13.07 1.87 -9.51
CA GLN A 71 -14.08 1.66 -10.58
C GLN A 71 -14.84 0.35 -10.38
N PRO A 72 -16.07 0.25 -10.90
CA PRO A 72 -16.80 -1.01 -10.91
C PRO A 72 -16.16 -2.00 -11.87
N ILE A 73 -16.05 -3.27 -11.46
CA ILE A 73 -15.44 -4.34 -12.25
C ILE A 73 -16.35 -5.55 -12.30
N LEU A 74 -16.49 -6.15 -13.48
CA LEU A 74 -17.17 -7.42 -13.68
C LEU A 74 -16.12 -8.50 -14.01
N VAL A 75 -16.01 -9.50 -13.15
CA VAL A 75 -15.14 -10.66 -13.35
C VAL A 75 -15.99 -11.83 -13.82
N ARG A 76 -15.56 -12.48 -14.90
CA ARG A 76 -16.23 -13.67 -15.46
C ARG A 76 -15.30 -14.86 -15.43
N GLU A 77 -15.79 -15.97 -14.92
CA GLU A 77 -15.10 -17.25 -14.94
C GLU A 77 -15.51 -18.04 -16.17
N LYS A 78 -14.52 -18.51 -16.94
CA LYS A 78 -14.75 -19.39 -18.08
C LYS A 78 -14.51 -20.84 -17.68
N GLN A 79 -15.42 -21.71 -18.07
CA GLN A 79 -15.29 -23.17 -17.89
C GLN A 79 -15.44 -23.88 -19.24
N ARG A 80 -14.79 -25.04 -19.36
CA ARG A 80 -14.97 -25.88 -20.53
C ARG A 80 -16.26 -26.68 -20.43
N LEU A 81 -17.18 -26.43 -21.34
CA LEU A 81 -18.35 -27.27 -21.55
C LEU A 81 -17.99 -28.41 -22.50
N LEU A 82 -18.35 -29.65 -22.13
CA LEU A 82 -18.10 -30.86 -22.91
C LEU A 82 -16.64 -31.03 -23.37
N GLY A 83 -15.69 -30.47 -22.62
CA GLY A 83 -14.26 -30.61 -22.90
C GLY A 83 -13.70 -29.73 -24.03
N THR A 84 -14.55 -29.09 -24.85
CA THR A 84 -14.13 -28.41 -26.07
C THR A 84 -14.51 -26.92 -26.14
N ILE A 85 -15.64 -26.51 -25.58
CA ILE A 85 -16.16 -25.16 -25.72
C ILE A 85 -15.96 -24.38 -24.42
N TRP A 86 -15.36 -23.19 -24.50
CA TRP A 86 -15.27 -22.28 -23.37
C TRP A 86 -16.53 -21.43 -23.24
N ALA A 87 -17.23 -21.55 -22.11
CA ALA A 87 -18.41 -20.75 -21.78
C ALA A 87 -18.23 -20.01 -20.47
N ASN A 88 -18.94 -18.87 -20.32
CA ASN A 88 -19.00 -18.15 -19.06
C ASN A 88 -19.88 -18.92 -18.08
N ALA A 89 -19.30 -19.54 -17.07
CA ALA A 89 -20.01 -20.36 -16.10
C ALA A 89 -20.46 -19.58 -14.86
N ALA A 90 -19.69 -18.58 -14.44
CA ALA A 90 -19.98 -17.76 -13.29
C ALA A 90 -19.45 -16.34 -13.48
N GLN A 91 -20.01 -15.41 -12.71
CA GLN A 91 -19.55 -14.03 -12.66
C GLN A 91 -19.70 -13.45 -11.26
N ALA A 92 -18.89 -12.44 -10.99
CA ALA A 92 -19.00 -11.59 -9.81
C ALA A 92 -18.79 -10.13 -10.21
N ARG A 93 -19.59 -9.24 -9.63
CA ARG A 93 -19.45 -7.80 -9.79
C ARG A 93 -18.87 -7.21 -8.52
N PHE A 94 -17.87 -6.35 -8.67
CA PHE A 94 -17.36 -5.49 -7.62
C PHE A 94 -17.83 -4.07 -7.90
N GLN A 95 -18.42 -3.42 -6.90
CA GLN A 95 -18.89 -2.02 -7.01
C GLN A 95 -17.71 -1.06 -7.00
N SER A 96 -16.68 -1.40 -6.22
CA SER A 96 -15.47 -0.61 -6.10
C SER A 96 -14.26 -1.53 -6.03
N ALA A 97 -13.31 -1.31 -6.92
CA ALA A 97 -11.99 -1.92 -6.89
C ALA A 97 -10.99 -0.91 -7.47
N PRO A 98 -9.78 -0.80 -6.91
CA PRO A 98 -8.78 0.09 -7.48
C PRO A 98 -8.41 -0.35 -8.90
N SER A 99 -8.31 0.61 -9.80
CA SER A 99 -7.93 0.33 -11.19
C SER A 99 -6.44 -0.02 -11.33
N PHE A 100 -5.64 0.52 -10.43
CA PHE A 100 -4.20 0.30 -10.28
C PHE A 100 -3.87 0.23 -8.79
N TYR A 101 -2.93 -0.63 -8.43
CA TYR A 101 -2.40 -0.74 -7.08
C TYR A 101 -0.92 -1.16 -7.16
N ALA A 102 -0.05 -0.38 -6.56
CA ALA A 102 1.35 -0.75 -6.41
C ALA A 102 1.77 -0.58 -4.96
N VAL A 103 2.41 -1.60 -4.41
CA VAL A 103 3.03 -1.55 -3.09
C VAL A 103 4.52 -1.82 -3.21
N ALA A 104 5.30 -0.98 -2.55
CA ALA A 104 6.75 -1.11 -2.47
C ALA A 104 7.18 -1.01 -1.01
N THR A 105 8.09 -1.85 -0.60
CA THR A 105 8.54 -1.94 0.79
C THR A 105 10.06 -2.02 0.88
N SER A 106 10.64 -1.58 2.01
CA SER A 106 12.07 -1.70 2.27
C SER A 106 12.52 -3.14 2.50
N ARG A 107 11.64 -3.99 3.03
CA ARG A 107 11.81 -5.44 3.23
C ARG A 107 10.48 -6.15 2.96
N PRO A 108 10.44 -7.47 2.79
CA PRO A 108 9.19 -8.22 2.65
C PRO A 108 8.18 -7.85 3.73
N LEU A 109 6.93 -7.59 3.32
CA LEU A 109 5.88 -7.01 4.18
C LEU A 109 5.62 -7.83 5.45
N GLU A 110 5.65 -9.15 5.34
CA GLU A 110 5.48 -10.09 6.46
C GLU A 110 6.58 -10.00 7.53
N LYS A 111 7.72 -9.36 7.20
CA LYS A 111 8.79 -9.06 8.16
C LYS A 111 8.67 -7.68 8.79
N LEU A 112 7.80 -6.84 8.26
CA LEU A 112 7.59 -5.46 8.71
C LEU A 112 6.45 -5.35 9.70
N ILE A 113 5.33 -5.98 9.42
CA ILE A 113 4.08 -5.89 10.20
C ILE A 113 3.34 -7.24 10.18
N ASP A 114 2.45 -7.40 11.14
CA ASP A 114 1.57 -8.56 11.20
C ASP A 114 0.43 -8.46 10.17
N GLU A 115 -0.24 -9.59 9.93
CA GLU A 115 -1.34 -9.70 8.96
C GLU A 115 -2.52 -8.78 9.31
N ARG A 116 -2.82 -8.62 10.60
CA ARG A 116 -3.91 -7.75 11.05
C ARG A 116 -3.62 -6.29 10.75
N THR A 117 -2.41 -5.82 11.04
CA THR A 117 -1.98 -4.46 10.76
C THR A 117 -1.95 -4.21 9.26
N SER A 118 -1.42 -5.16 8.47
CA SER A 118 -1.40 -5.04 7.01
C SER A 118 -2.82 -4.96 6.41
N ALA A 119 -3.78 -5.70 6.97
CA ALA A 119 -5.18 -5.65 6.54
C ALA A 119 -5.86 -4.30 6.88
N ILE A 120 -5.60 -3.74 8.08
CA ILE A 120 -6.16 -2.44 8.49
C ILE A 120 -5.70 -1.30 7.56
N TYR A 121 -4.44 -1.31 7.16
CA TYR A 121 -3.85 -0.26 6.31
C TYR A 121 -3.84 -0.63 4.81
N GLU A 122 -4.50 -1.71 4.43
CA GLU A 122 -4.58 -2.20 3.05
C GLU A 122 -3.20 -2.40 2.40
N LEU A 123 -2.22 -2.84 3.18
CA LEU A 123 -0.87 -3.08 2.71
C LEU A 123 -0.75 -4.50 2.14
N GLY A 124 -0.28 -4.57 0.89
CA GLY A 124 -0.11 -5.83 0.16
C GLY A 124 -1.31 -6.23 -0.68
N LEU A 125 -1.06 -7.05 -1.70
CA LEU A 125 -2.07 -7.43 -2.69
C LEU A 125 -3.21 -8.28 -2.11
N GLY A 126 -2.98 -8.99 -1.00
CA GLY A 126 -4.00 -9.77 -0.31
C GLY A 126 -4.98 -8.95 0.52
N ASN A 127 -4.66 -7.67 0.77
CA ASN A 127 -5.40 -6.78 1.67
C ASN A 127 -6.11 -5.64 0.93
N ILE A 128 -6.14 -5.70 -0.41
CA ILE A 128 -6.86 -4.72 -1.21
C ILE A 128 -8.35 -4.80 -0.92
N GLN A 129 -8.96 -3.69 -0.54
CA GLN A 129 -10.41 -3.64 -0.33
C GLN A 129 -11.16 -3.71 -1.66
N LEU A 130 -11.90 -4.77 -1.80
CA LEU A 130 -12.80 -5.03 -2.91
C LEU A 130 -14.23 -5.04 -2.38
N SER A 131 -15.11 -4.23 -2.96
CA SER A 131 -16.52 -4.15 -2.55
C SER A 131 -17.38 -5.02 -3.47
N PRO A 132 -17.73 -6.26 -3.07
CA PRO A 132 -18.61 -7.10 -3.88
C PRO A 132 -20.01 -6.49 -3.95
N ALA A 133 -20.65 -6.56 -5.13
CA ALA A 133 -22.00 -6.07 -5.35
C ALA A 133 -23.06 -7.08 -4.91
N ASP A 134 -22.73 -8.36 -4.95
CA ASP A 134 -23.66 -9.44 -4.67
C ASP A 134 -23.25 -10.17 -3.39
N ALA A 135 -24.23 -10.47 -2.54
CA ALA A 135 -24.05 -11.34 -1.38
C ALA A 135 -23.92 -12.81 -1.83
N GLY A 136 -22.72 -13.18 -2.27
CA GLY A 136 -22.37 -14.56 -2.61
C GLY A 136 -21.94 -15.36 -1.38
N SER A 137 -21.75 -16.69 -1.56
CA SER A 137 -21.08 -17.47 -0.52
C SER A 137 -19.63 -16.97 -0.32
N PRO A 138 -19.08 -17.01 0.91
CA PRO A 138 -17.71 -16.58 1.19
C PRO A 138 -16.66 -17.24 0.27
N ASP A 139 -16.82 -18.52 -0.02
CA ASP A 139 -15.91 -19.26 -0.91
C ASP A 139 -15.95 -18.74 -2.36
N LYS A 140 -17.15 -18.44 -2.86
CA LYS A 140 -17.31 -17.85 -4.19
C LYS A 140 -16.68 -16.45 -4.23
N GLN A 141 -16.92 -15.64 -3.21
CA GLN A 141 -16.36 -14.30 -3.10
C GLN A 141 -14.84 -14.35 -3.10
N ALA A 142 -14.22 -15.13 -2.20
CA ALA A 142 -12.77 -15.28 -2.11
C ALA A 142 -12.15 -15.77 -3.44
N ARG A 143 -12.81 -16.70 -4.14
CA ARG A 143 -12.35 -17.19 -5.45
C ARG A 143 -12.32 -16.07 -6.50
N PHE A 144 -13.35 -15.23 -6.56
CA PHE A 144 -13.41 -14.13 -7.53
C PHE A 144 -12.47 -12.98 -7.16
N GLU A 145 -12.29 -12.67 -5.88
CA GLU A 145 -11.30 -11.71 -5.38
C GLU A 145 -9.88 -12.13 -5.77
N ASN A 146 -9.50 -13.36 -5.46
CA ASN A 146 -8.22 -13.93 -5.86
C ASN A 146 -8.04 -13.95 -7.38
N GLY A 147 -9.11 -14.27 -8.10
CA GLY A 147 -9.13 -14.24 -9.57
C GLY A 147 -8.87 -12.84 -10.13
N LEU A 148 -9.48 -11.81 -9.56
CA LEU A 148 -9.28 -10.42 -9.92
C LEU A 148 -7.83 -9.97 -9.65
N VAL A 149 -7.32 -10.23 -8.44
CA VAL A 149 -5.94 -9.90 -8.06
C VAL A 149 -4.95 -10.57 -9.03
N ASN A 150 -5.13 -11.85 -9.30
CA ASN A 150 -4.25 -12.58 -10.23
C ASN A 150 -4.32 -12.05 -11.66
N LEU A 151 -5.49 -11.67 -12.15
CA LEU A 151 -5.66 -11.06 -13.47
C LEU A 151 -4.95 -9.71 -13.55
N ARG A 152 -5.10 -8.87 -12.52
CA ARG A 152 -4.47 -7.56 -12.45
C ARG A 152 -2.94 -7.65 -12.33
N ARG A 153 -2.43 -8.63 -11.59
CA ARG A 153 -0.98 -8.93 -11.54
C ARG A 153 -0.41 -9.31 -12.92
N LYS A 154 -1.11 -10.18 -13.65
CA LYS A 154 -0.68 -10.59 -15.00
C LYS A 154 -0.69 -9.46 -16.02
N THR A 155 -1.37 -8.37 -15.75
CA THR A 155 -1.45 -7.18 -16.62
C THR A 155 -0.66 -6.00 -16.08
N ASP A 156 0.16 -6.22 -15.04
CA ASP A 156 1.00 -5.22 -14.36
C ASP A 156 0.22 -4.04 -13.78
N LEU A 157 -1.08 -4.24 -13.52
CA LEU A 157 -1.93 -3.23 -12.87
C LEU A 157 -1.93 -3.37 -11.35
N PHE A 158 -1.58 -4.55 -10.82
CA PHE A 158 -1.33 -4.79 -9.40
C PHE A 158 0.11 -5.28 -9.23
N ILE A 159 0.91 -4.48 -8.53
CA ILE A 159 2.36 -4.62 -8.44
C ILE A 159 2.76 -4.74 -6.98
N ASP A 160 3.64 -5.69 -6.68
CA ASP A 160 4.26 -5.86 -5.38
C ASP A 160 5.79 -5.89 -5.56
N GLN A 161 6.47 -4.95 -4.90
CA GLN A 161 7.91 -4.75 -5.01
C GLN A 161 8.58 -4.77 -3.62
N PRO A 162 8.73 -5.94 -2.99
CA PRO A 162 9.44 -6.04 -1.73
C PRO A 162 10.92 -5.72 -1.90
N GLY A 163 11.49 -4.95 -0.97
CA GLY A 163 12.90 -4.58 -0.98
C GLY A 163 13.28 -3.50 -1.99
N SER A 164 12.30 -2.82 -2.59
CA SER A 164 12.55 -1.77 -3.61
C SER A 164 12.65 -0.37 -3.03
N VAL A 165 12.24 -0.15 -1.80
CA VAL A 165 12.41 1.14 -1.11
C VAL A 165 13.82 1.22 -0.53
N GLU A 166 14.58 2.18 -1.00
CA GLU A 166 15.92 2.48 -0.50
C GLU A 166 15.84 3.55 0.58
N ILE A 167 16.48 3.29 1.73
CA ILE A 167 16.58 4.26 2.83
C ILE A 167 18.05 4.64 3.00
N THR A 168 18.33 5.93 2.94
CA THR A 168 19.68 6.48 3.07
C THR A 168 19.83 7.17 4.41
N ASN A 169 20.83 6.74 5.19
CA ASN A 169 21.18 7.30 6.51
C ASN A 169 19.99 7.35 7.50
N GLY A 170 18.99 6.47 7.34
CA GLY A 170 17.80 6.46 8.18
C GLY A 170 16.89 7.69 8.07
N VAL A 171 17.13 8.57 7.10
CA VAL A 171 16.44 9.88 6.94
C VAL A 171 15.74 10.00 5.61
N LEU A 172 16.41 9.66 4.53
CA LEU A 172 15.87 9.82 3.19
C LEU A 172 15.42 8.47 2.64
N TYR A 173 14.24 8.42 2.06
CA TYR A 173 13.76 7.25 1.34
C TYR A 173 13.40 7.60 -0.08
N ARG A 174 13.52 6.60 -0.96
CA ARG A 174 13.12 6.70 -2.37
C ARG A 174 12.68 5.35 -2.90
N VAL A 175 11.76 5.39 -3.85
CA VAL A 175 11.31 4.22 -4.60
C VAL A 175 10.87 4.61 -6.00
N ARG A 176 11.05 3.72 -6.95
CA ARG A 176 10.57 3.86 -8.32
C ARG A 176 9.45 2.90 -8.58
N LEU A 177 8.29 3.42 -8.96
CA LEU A 177 7.12 2.63 -9.29
C LEU A 177 6.84 2.73 -10.81
N PRO A 178 6.76 1.60 -11.51
CA PRO A 178 6.39 1.61 -12.92
C PRO A 178 4.89 1.92 -13.06
N ILE A 179 4.56 2.80 -13.97
CA ILE A 179 3.20 3.14 -14.40
C ILE A 179 3.01 2.56 -15.81
N PRO A 180 2.35 1.39 -15.95
CA PRO A 180 2.21 0.77 -17.26
C PRO A 180 1.29 1.55 -18.19
N ALA A 181 1.45 1.36 -19.50
CA ALA A 181 0.66 2.07 -20.51
C ALA A 181 -0.87 1.86 -20.42
N ARG A 182 -1.30 0.82 -19.70
CA ARG A 182 -2.73 0.44 -19.57
C ARG A 182 -3.43 1.03 -18.38
N VAL A 183 -2.74 1.90 -17.60
CA VAL A 183 -3.37 2.53 -16.44
C VAL A 183 -4.51 3.45 -16.89
N PRO A 184 -5.67 3.44 -16.22
CA PRO A 184 -6.72 4.40 -16.46
C PRO A 184 -6.30 5.81 -16.06
N THR A 185 -6.82 6.80 -16.78
CA THR A 185 -6.73 8.20 -16.36
C THR A 185 -7.52 8.43 -15.07
N GLY A 186 -7.07 9.35 -14.24
CA GLY A 186 -7.74 9.70 -13.00
C GLY A 186 -6.80 10.18 -11.90
N HIS A 187 -7.34 10.33 -10.70
CA HIS A 187 -6.56 10.71 -9.53
C HIS A 187 -5.92 9.49 -8.88
N TYR A 188 -4.62 9.57 -8.67
CA TYR A 188 -3.83 8.55 -7.98
C TYR A 188 -3.44 9.09 -6.60
N THR A 189 -3.52 8.23 -5.61
CA THR A 189 -3.12 8.56 -4.24
C THR A 189 -1.89 7.76 -3.87
N ALA A 190 -0.84 8.44 -3.45
CA ALA A 190 0.35 7.82 -2.88
C ALA A 190 0.29 7.98 -1.36
N GLU A 191 0.47 6.88 -0.66
CA GLU A 191 0.52 6.83 0.80
C GLU A 191 1.85 6.22 1.23
N THR A 192 2.53 6.85 2.17
CA THR A 192 3.80 6.37 2.73
C THR A 192 3.62 6.06 4.20
N PHE A 193 4.09 4.90 4.61
CA PHE A 193 4.02 4.41 5.99
C PHE A 193 5.42 4.21 6.55
N LEU A 194 5.67 4.81 7.72
CA LEU A 194 6.87 4.57 8.51
C LEU A 194 6.58 3.45 9.51
N ILE A 195 7.36 2.40 9.44
CA ILE A 195 7.14 1.18 10.21
C ILE A 195 8.36 0.93 11.10
N ARG A 196 8.13 0.55 12.34
CA ARG A 196 9.18 0.10 13.27
C ARG A 196 8.60 -0.90 14.26
N ASP A 197 9.36 -1.98 14.51
CA ASP A 197 9.01 -3.02 15.49
C ASP A 197 7.56 -3.54 15.32
N GLY A 198 7.12 -3.71 14.06
CA GLY A 198 5.77 -4.21 13.75
C GLY A 198 4.64 -3.18 13.88
N ARG A 199 4.95 -1.90 14.06
CA ARG A 199 3.96 -0.83 14.23
C ARG A 199 4.15 0.28 13.21
N ILE A 200 3.05 0.85 12.76
CA ILE A 200 3.04 2.06 11.95
C ILE A 200 3.19 3.25 12.89
N LEU A 201 4.27 4.02 12.73
CA LEU A 201 4.59 5.20 13.53
C LEU A 201 4.06 6.48 12.91
N ALA A 202 4.04 6.55 11.58
CA ALA A 202 3.54 7.69 10.83
C ALA A 202 3.00 7.24 9.49
N ALA A 203 2.03 7.98 8.96
CA ALA A 203 1.50 7.84 7.61
C ALA A 203 1.32 9.24 6.99
N ALA A 204 1.60 9.37 5.70
CA ALA A 204 1.50 10.63 4.96
C ALA A 204 1.18 10.40 3.48
#